data_2beb9e4ff99aeb1da3dd14dd7d5885ec
#
_entry.id   2beb9e4ff99aeb1da3dd14dd7d5885ec
#
_cell.length_a   1.000
_cell.length_b   1.000
_cell.length_c   1.000
_cell.angle_alpha   90.00
_cell.angle_beta   90.00
_cell.angle_gamma   90.00
#
_symmetry.space_group_name_H-M   'P 1'
#
loop_
_entity.id
_entity.type
_entity.pdbx_description
1 polymer ?
#
loop_
_entity_poly.entity_id
_entity_poly.type
_entity_poly.pdbx_seq_one_letter_code
_entity_poly.pdbx_strand_id
1 'polypeptide(L)'
;AGTNDVAENTNPYNEDYTLGNIVSMVELAKVNKIKVILTSVLPAAAFKWRMEIKDAPQKIQALNTRIKAYAEANKIPFVDYYQAMVSADNKALNSRYTKDGVHPTGEGYDVMEPLIKAAIEKAL
;
A
#
# COMPACT_ATOMS: atom_id res chain seq x y z
N ALA A 1 3.69 -1.80 -2.88
CA ALA A 1 3.68 -3.27 -2.86
C ALA A 1 2.50 -3.76 -2.03
N GLY A 2 2.11 -5.04 -2.25
CA GLY A 2 1.06 -5.68 -1.46
C GLY A 2 -0.22 -6.01 -2.21
N THR A 3 -0.60 -5.22 -3.19
CA THR A 3 -1.82 -5.47 -3.98
C THR A 3 -1.80 -6.84 -4.65
N ASN A 4 -0.68 -7.20 -5.27
CA ASN A 4 -0.55 -8.49 -5.95
C ASN A 4 -0.61 -9.66 -4.98
N ASP A 5 -0.13 -9.47 -3.75
CA ASP A 5 -0.20 -10.48 -2.69
C ASP A 5 -1.65 -10.70 -2.26
N VAL A 6 -2.37 -9.63 -1.97
CA VAL A 6 -3.80 -9.71 -1.58
C VAL A 6 -4.65 -10.28 -2.71
N ALA A 7 -4.32 -9.96 -3.96
CA ALA A 7 -4.99 -10.52 -5.14
C ALA A 7 -4.62 -11.99 -5.43
N GLU A 8 -3.70 -12.56 -4.65
CA GLU A 8 -3.25 -13.94 -4.81
C GLU A 8 -2.75 -14.26 -6.23
N ASN A 9 -2.03 -13.30 -6.83
CA ASN A 9 -1.56 -13.45 -8.21
C ASN A 9 -0.55 -14.58 -8.37
N THR A 10 0.20 -14.92 -7.33
CA THR A 10 1.21 -15.98 -7.38
C THR A 10 0.90 -17.11 -6.40
N ASN A 11 0.57 -16.76 -5.16
CA ASN A 11 0.33 -17.72 -4.07
C ASN A 11 -0.89 -17.30 -3.26
N PRO A 12 -1.50 -18.22 -2.47
CA PRO A 12 -2.49 -17.86 -1.50
C PRO A 12 -1.97 -16.73 -0.58
N TYR A 13 -2.83 -15.78 -0.25
CA TYR A 13 -2.44 -14.64 0.58
C TYR A 13 -2.14 -15.07 2.01
N ASN A 14 -0.99 -14.64 2.50
CA ASN A 14 -0.60 -14.78 3.90
C ASN A 14 -0.04 -13.43 4.38
N GLU A 15 -0.77 -12.78 5.29
CA GLU A 15 -0.42 -11.43 5.78
C GLU A 15 0.97 -11.40 6.43
N ASP A 16 1.32 -12.43 7.20
CA ASP A 16 2.64 -12.51 7.86
C ASP A 16 3.77 -12.60 6.84
N TYR A 17 3.60 -13.36 5.77
CA TYR A 17 4.60 -13.45 4.71
C TYR A 17 4.73 -12.13 3.94
N THR A 18 3.61 -11.50 3.61
CA THR A 18 3.63 -10.22 2.90
C THR A 18 4.33 -9.15 3.74
N LEU A 19 3.97 -9.03 5.01
CA LEU A 19 4.65 -8.11 5.92
C LEU A 19 6.12 -8.47 6.09
N GLY A 20 6.43 -9.76 6.26
CA GLY A 20 7.80 -10.25 6.40
C GLY A 20 8.66 -9.90 5.19
N ASN A 21 8.13 -9.97 3.98
CA ASN A 21 8.83 -9.57 2.76
C ASN A 21 9.12 -8.06 2.76
N ILE A 22 8.17 -7.24 3.19
CA ILE A 22 8.37 -5.79 3.32
C ILE A 22 9.47 -5.50 4.35
N VAL A 23 9.42 -6.14 5.51
CA VAL A 23 10.44 -6.00 6.55
C VAL A 23 11.82 -6.41 6.03
N SER A 24 11.91 -7.51 5.29
CA SER A 24 13.17 -7.98 4.71
C SER A 24 13.76 -6.96 3.74
N MET A 25 12.93 -6.35 2.90
CA MET A 25 13.38 -5.28 1.99
C MET A 25 13.89 -4.06 2.77
N VAL A 26 13.23 -3.69 3.86
CA VAL A 26 13.67 -2.59 4.73
C VAL A 26 15.02 -2.91 5.36
N GLU A 27 15.18 -4.12 5.90
CA GLU A 27 16.45 -4.53 6.52
C GLU A 27 17.61 -4.53 5.52
N LEU A 28 17.39 -5.03 4.30
CA LEU A 28 18.37 -5.00 3.22
C LEU A 28 18.75 -3.56 2.87
N ALA A 29 17.79 -2.65 2.78
CA ALA A 29 18.03 -1.26 2.49
C ALA A 29 18.90 -0.61 3.59
N LYS A 30 18.57 -0.87 4.86
CA LYS A 30 19.32 -0.35 6.01
C LYS A 30 20.77 -0.82 6.00
N VAL A 31 21.00 -2.12 5.77
CA VAL A 31 22.35 -2.68 5.69
C VAL A 31 23.18 -1.99 4.60
N ASN A 32 22.54 -1.60 3.52
CA ASN A 32 23.17 -0.90 2.40
C ASN A 32 23.12 0.62 2.52
N LYS A 33 22.75 1.16 3.68
CA LYS A 33 22.67 2.59 3.97
C LYS A 33 21.72 3.36 3.03
N ILE A 34 20.67 2.69 2.59
CA ILE A 34 19.62 3.28 1.76
C ILE A 34 18.48 3.76 2.67
N LYS A 35 18.09 5.01 2.52
CA LYS A 35 16.94 5.57 3.24
C LYS A 35 15.64 4.97 2.70
N VAL A 36 14.72 4.61 3.60
CA VAL A 36 13.48 3.95 3.26
C VAL A 36 12.28 4.83 3.60
N ILE A 37 11.31 4.86 2.72
CA ILE A 37 9.97 5.40 2.97
C ILE A 37 9.01 4.25 2.73
N LEU A 38 8.12 3.98 3.69
CA LEU A 38 7.06 3.00 3.52
C LEU A 38 5.75 3.69 3.15
N THR A 39 4.94 3.02 2.36
CA THR A 39 3.63 3.52 1.95
C THR A 39 2.55 2.50 2.26
N SER A 40 1.32 2.99 2.47
CA SER A 40 0.17 2.10 2.54
C SER A 40 -0.07 1.43 1.18
N VAL A 41 -0.69 0.25 1.21
CA VAL A 41 -1.25 -0.41 0.02
C VAL A 41 -2.47 0.39 -0.41
N LEU A 42 -2.64 0.60 -1.72
CA LEU A 42 -3.80 1.32 -2.25
C LEU A 42 -5.10 0.57 -1.97
N PRO A 43 -6.23 1.29 -1.81
CA PRO A 43 -7.52 0.64 -1.65
C PRO A 43 -7.88 -0.20 -2.88
N ALA A 44 -8.57 -1.31 -2.66
CA ALA A 44 -9.22 -2.09 -3.72
C ALA A 44 -10.42 -2.83 -3.13
N ALA A 45 -11.58 -2.67 -3.72
CA ALA A 45 -12.79 -3.36 -3.25
C ALA A 45 -12.83 -4.80 -3.74
N ALA A 46 -12.33 -5.06 -4.95
CA ALA A 46 -12.32 -6.36 -5.60
C ALA A 46 -11.28 -6.35 -6.71
N PHE A 47 -10.96 -7.54 -7.20
CA PHE A 47 -10.06 -7.73 -8.34
C PHE A 47 -10.85 -8.36 -9.49
N LYS A 48 -10.90 -7.71 -10.63
CA LYS A 48 -11.68 -8.18 -11.79
C LYS A 48 -11.24 -9.57 -12.28
N TRP A 49 -9.94 -9.89 -12.11
CA TRP A 49 -9.36 -11.16 -12.51
C TRP A 49 -9.42 -12.24 -11.42
N ARG A 50 -9.92 -11.88 -10.23
CA ARG A 50 -10.02 -12.77 -9.05
C ARG A 50 -11.27 -12.45 -8.23
N MET A 51 -12.43 -12.54 -8.85
CA MET A 51 -13.69 -12.16 -8.22
C MET A 51 -14.10 -13.04 -7.03
N GLU A 52 -13.46 -14.20 -6.87
CA GLU A 52 -13.67 -15.08 -5.71
C GLU A 52 -13.12 -14.48 -4.40
N ILE A 53 -12.19 -13.52 -4.48
CA ILE A 53 -11.70 -12.81 -3.29
C ILE A 53 -12.71 -11.74 -2.92
N LYS A 54 -13.39 -11.94 -1.79
CA LYS A 54 -14.50 -11.07 -1.34
C LYS A 54 -14.12 -10.12 -0.20
N ASP A 55 -12.95 -10.33 0.43
CA ASP A 55 -12.51 -9.63 1.63
C ASP A 55 -11.26 -8.77 1.41
N ALA A 56 -11.02 -8.34 0.17
CA ALA A 56 -9.87 -7.51 -0.18
C ALA A 56 -9.78 -6.22 0.67
N PRO A 57 -10.87 -5.44 0.88
CA PRO A 57 -10.77 -4.24 1.70
C PRO A 57 -10.28 -4.51 3.12
N GLN A 58 -10.80 -5.56 3.76
CA GLN A 58 -10.43 -5.92 5.13
C GLN A 58 -8.96 -6.35 5.20
N LYS A 59 -8.50 -7.14 4.25
CA LYS A 59 -7.11 -7.58 4.16
C LYS A 59 -6.15 -6.42 3.95
N ILE A 60 -6.49 -5.50 3.07
CA ILE A 60 -5.69 -4.29 2.79
C ILE A 60 -5.60 -3.42 4.05
N GLN A 61 -6.72 -3.17 4.72
CA GLN A 61 -6.75 -2.36 5.93
C GLN A 61 -5.90 -2.99 7.05
N ALA A 62 -6.02 -4.30 7.26
CA ALA A 62 -5.24 -5.01 8.26
C ALA A 62 -3.75 -4.95 7.97
N LEU A 63 -3.36 -5.18 6.72
CA LEU A 63 -1.95 -5.09 6.31
C LEU A 63 -1.41 -3.67 6.48
N ASN A 64 -2.17 -2.64 6.08
CA ASN A 64 -1.76 -1.25 6.23
C ASN A 64 -1.58 -0.85 7.70
N THR A 65 -2.43 -1.34 8.58
CA THR A 65 -2.27 -1.10 10.03
C THR A 65 -0.93 -1.65 10.51
N ARG A 66 -0.54 -2.83 10.07
CA ARG A 66 0.73 -3.44 10.47
C ARG A 66 1.93 -2.76 9.84
N ILE A 67 1.86 -2.35 8.57
CA ILE A 67 2.93 -1.61 7.89
C ILE A 67 3.18 -0.28 8.63
N LYS A 68 2.10 0.44 8.94
CA LYS A 68 2.19 1.72 9.66
C LYS A 68 2.82 1.53 11.05
N ALA A 69 2.36 0.52 11.80
CA ALA A 69 2.90 0.23 13.13
C ALA A 69 4.41 -0.11 13.06
N TYR A 70 4.82 -0.90 12.08
CA TYR A 70 6.22 -1.24 11.86
C TYR A 70 7.04 0.03 11.52
N ALA A 71 6.52 0.87 10.65
CA ALA A 71 7.19 2.13 10.28
C ALA A 71 7.39 3.03 11.50
N GLU A 72 6.35 3.20 12.31
CA GLU A 72 6.42 4.02 13.54
C GLU A 72 7.42 3.45 14.54
N ALA A 73 7.39 2.14 14.79
CA ALA A 73 8.30 1.49 15.72
C ALA A 73 9.77 1.59 15.29
N ASN A 74 10.04 1.67 14.00
CA ASN A 74 11.38 1.74 13.42
C ASN A 74 11.78 3.14 12.94
N LYS A 75 10.96 4.15 13.22
CA LYS A 75 11.22 5.55 12.84
C LYS A 75 11.41 5.73 11.33
N ILE A 76 10.63 4.98 10.55
CA ILE A 76 10.61 5.05 9.09
C ILE A 76 9.46 5.97 8.67
N PRO A 77 9.69 6.96 7.79
CA PRO A 77 8.61 7.78 7.24
C PRO A 77 7.54 6.90 6.57
N PHE A 78 6.28 7.20 6.85
CA PHE A 78 5.13 6.47 6.29
C PHE A 78 4.23 7.42 5.53
N VAL A 79 3.88 7.06 4.29
CA VAL A 79 2.97 7.82 3.44
C VAL A 79 1.65 7.06 3.30
N ASP A 80 0.57 7.68 3.74
CA ASP A 80 -0.76 7.08 3.72
C ASP A 80 -1.52 7.42 2.44
N TYR A 81 -1.19 6.75 1.35
CA TYR A 81 -1.94 6.87 0.10
C TYR A 81 -3.38 6.36 0.23
N TYR A 82 -3.58 5.30 1.02
CA TYR A 82 -4.90 4.71 1.21
C TYR A 82 -5.91 5.75 1.67
N GLN A 83 -5.58 6.48 2.74
CA GLN A 83 -6.48 7.48 3.32
C GLN A 83 -6.80 8.61 2.35
N ALA A 84 -5.83 9.00 1.52
CA ALA A 84 -6.01 10.08 0.55
C ALA A 84 -6.84 9.67 -0.68
N MET A 85 -6.96 8.38 -0.96
CA MET A 85 -7.49 7.88 -2.22
C MET A 85 -8.69 6.95 -2.09
N VAL A 86 -9.06 6.58 -0.88
CA VAL A 86 -10.16 5.64 -0.64
C VAL A 86 -11.53 6.31 -0.90
N SER A 87 -12.49 5.50 -1.34
CA SER A 87 -13.88 5.91 -1.52
C SER A 87 -14.56 6.26 -0.18
N ALA A 88 -15.71 6.92 -0.25
CA ALA A 88 -16.45 7.36 0.94
C ALA A 88 -16.86 6.21 1.86
N ASP A 89 -17.09 5.01 1.32
CA ASP A 89 -17.43 3.80 2.09
C ASP A 89 -16.21 3.09 2.67
N ASN A 90 -15.01 3.64 2.48
CA ASN A 90 -13.73 3.12 2.98
C ASN A 90 -13.37 1.71 2.46
N LYS A 91 -13.75 1.40 1.22
CA LYS A 91 -13.52 0.07 0.63
C LYS A 91 -12.76 0.08 -0.68
N ALA A 92 -13.10 0.96 -1.59
CA ALA A 92 -12.59 0.96 -2.95
C ALA A 92 -11.60 2.09 -3.18
N LEU A 93 -10.76 1.94 -4.18
CA LEU A 93 -10.05 3.07 -4.76
C LEU A 93 -11.09 3.99 -5.40
N ASN A 94 -11.07 5.27 -5.03
CA ASN A 94 -12.04 6.25 -5.51
C ASN A 94 -12.07 6.25 -7.04
N SER A 95 -13.27 6.19 -7.62
CA SER A 95 -13.46 6.09 -9.07
C SER A 95 -12.85 7.24 -9.88
N ARG A 96 -12.61 8.38 -9.25
CA ARG A 96 -11.89 9.51 -9.86
C ARG A 96 -10.43 9.16 -10.15
N TYR A 97 -9.85 8.23 -9.41
CA TYR A 97 -8.42 7.91 -9.43
C TYR A 97 -8.12 6.60 -10.11
N THR A 98 -9.13 5.89 -10.59
CA THR A 98 -8.93 4.58 -11.22
C THR A 98 -10.02 4.29 -12.25
N LYS A 99 -9.67 3.52 -13.29
CA LYS A 99 -10.61 2.98 -14.28
C LYS A 99 -10.91 1.51 -14.02
N ASP A 100 -9.93 0.75 -13.54
CA ASP A 100 -10.05 -0.70 -13.35
C ASP A 100 -10.22 -1.12 -11.87
N GLY A 101 -10.22 -0.16 -10.96
CA GLY A 101 -10.36 -0.41 -9.53
C GLY A 101 -9.05 -0.67 -8.80
N VAL A 102 -7.93 -0.74 -9.51
CA VAL A 102 -6.61 -1.13 -8.95
C VAL A 102 -5.50 -0.14 -9.32
N HIS A 103 -5.39 0.22 -10.60
CA HIS A 103 -4.31 1.08 -11.09
C HIS A 103 -4.73 2.55 -11.08
N PRO A 104 -3.89 3.44 -10.52
CA PRO A 104 -4.19 4.88 -10.55
C PRO A 104 -4.19 5.45 -11.97
N THR A 105 -5.08 6.41 -12.21
CA THR A 105 -5.06 7.27 -13.40
C THR A 105 -4.07 8.41 -13.18
N GLY A 106 -3.89 9.27 -14.20
CA GLY A 106 -3.13 10.51 -14.05
C GLY A 106 -3.63 11.37 -12.88
N GLU A 107 -4.95 11.50 -12.74
CA GLU A 107 -5.55 12.23 -11.61
C GLU A 107 -5.22 11.56 -10.26
N GLY A 108 -5.17 10.22 -10.23
CA GLY A 108 -4.72 9.49 -9.04
C GLY A 108 -3.26 9.77 -8.70
N TYR A 109 -2.38 9.76 -9.67
CA TYR A 109 -0.97 10.11 -9.46
C TYR A 109 -0.77 11.56 -9.02
N ASP A 110 -1.63 12.48 -9.48
CA ASP A 110 -1.60 13.88 -9.05
C ASP A 110 -1.88 14.03 -7.54
N VAL A 111 -2.63 13.10 -6.95
CA VAL A 111 -2.84 13.04 -5.50
C VAL A 111 -1.63 12.44 -4.79
N MET A 112 -1.04 11.40 -5.36
CA MET A 112 0.08 10.67 -4.75
C MET A 112 1.39 11.48 -4.74
N GLU A 113 1.68 12.19 -5.82
CA GLU A 113 2.95 12.88 -6.02
C GLU A 113 3.32 13.85 -4.89
N PRO A 114 2.45 14.82 -4.48
CA PRO A 114 2.82 15.75 -3.41
C PRO A 114 3.05 15.05 -2.08
N LEU A 115 2.36 13.94 -1.82
CA LEU A 115 2.51 13.18 -0.58
C LEU A 115 3.89 12.54 -0.48
N ILE A 116 4.31 11.86 -1.55
CA ILE A 116 5.62 11.20 -1.55
C ILE A 116 6.77 12.23 -1.64
N LYS A 117 6.56 13.31 -2.39
CA LYS A 117 7.53 14.40 -2.49
C LYS A 117 7.82 15.00 -1.12
N ALA A 118 6.79 15.30 -0.34
CA ALA A 118 6.95 15.83 1.02
C ALA A 118 7.71 14.85 1.93
N ALA A 119 7.43 13.56 1.82
CA ALA A 119 8.14 12.54 2.60
C ALA A 119 9.61 12.43 2.20
N ILE A 120 9.92 12.51 0.91
CA ILE A 120 11.30 12.48 0.40
C ILE A 120 12.07 13.70 0.92
N GLU A 121 11.49 14.89 0.85
CA GLU A 121 12.13 16.13 1.33
C GLU A 121 12.46 16.04 2.82
N LYS A 122 11.57 15.46 3.64
CA LYS A 122 11.81 15.25 5.07
C LYS A 122 12.87 14.19 5.35
N ALA A 123 13.00 13.18 4.50
CA ALA A 123 13.95 12.09 4.67
C ALA A 123 15.37 12.45 4.26
N LEU A 124 15.54 13.47 3.44
CA LEU A 124 16.87 13.96 3.01
C LEU A 124 17.56 14.83 4.10
#